data_2798833bf21f8c8ed0c9d53f097a3a92
#
_entry.id   2798833bf21f8c8ed0c9d53f097a3a92
#
_cell.length_a   1.000
_cell.length_b   1.000
_cell.length_c   1.000
_cell.angle_alpha   90.00
_cell.angle_beta   90.00
_cell.angle_gamma   90.00
#
_symmetry.space_group_name_H-M   'P 1'
#
loop_
_entity.id
_entity.type
_entity.pdbx_description
1 polymer ?
#
loop_
_entity_poly.entity_id
_entity_poly.type
_entity_poly.pdbx_seq_one_letter_code
_entity_poly.pdbx_strand_id
1 'polypeptide(L)'
;MTLSIDGQPSDVSRRVTYLSASSQTRPAASAGKGKRLNDPWACQIEGQVADLKRRIPILKRLIADCDRSAVDLDQEVWNEEDRFKIHDPAHCAYPTYAKATASRRDNLRRSADELRAHLAKAEQALQELGEEV
;
A
#
# COMPACT_ATOMS: atom_id res chain seq x y z
N MET A 1 5.15 -35.66 16.01
CA MET A 1 4.59 -34.43 16.43
C MET A 1 5.15 -33.24 15.76
N THR A 2 6.42 -33.09 15.89
CA THR A 2 7.07 -31.95 15.30
C THR A 2 7.10 -32.00 13.81
N LEU A 3 6.83 -33.14 13.26
CA LEU A 3 6.92 -33.31 11.82
C LEU A 3 5.96 -32.43 11.03
N SER A 4 4.77 -32.28 11.58
CA SER A 4 3.76 -31.50 10.87
C SER A 4 4.17 -30.04 10.76
N ILE A 5 4.87 -29.54 11.74
CA ILE A 5 5.31 -28.17 11.70
C ILE A 5 6.32 -27.95 10.61
N ASP A 6 7.19 -28.90 10.42
CA ASP A 6 8.22 -28.78 9.43
C ASP A 6 7.65 -28.72 8.02
N GLY A 7 6.58 -29.43 7.79
CA GLY A 7 6.00 -29.45 6.47
C GLY A 7 5.41 -28.13 6.02
N GLN A 8 4.86 -27.40 6.93
CA GLN A 8 4.16 -26.17 6.59
C GLN A 8 5.06 -25.09 6.01
N PRO A 9 6.16 -24.78 6.61
CA PRO A 9 7.04 -23.77 6.02
C PRO A 9 7.51 -24.14 4.64
N SER A 10 7.74 -25.42 4.42
CA SER A 10 8.16 -25.86 3.12
C SER A 10 7.12 -25.59 2.05
N ASP A 11 5.89 -25.80 2.39
CA ASP A 11 4.81 -25.57 1.44
C ASP A 11 4.73 -24.12 1.02
N VAL A 12 4.87 -23.24 1.98
CA VAL A 12 4.84 -21.82 1.68
C VAL A 12 5.97 -21.43 0.76
N SER A 13 7.14 -21.94 1.02
CA SER A 13 8.29 -21.65 0.17
C SER A 13 8.08 -22.12 -1.25
N ARG A 14 7.50 -23.28 -1.40
CA ARG A 14 7.25 -23.80 -2.73
C ARG A 14 6.31 -22.93 -3.52
N ARG A 15 5.30 -22.42 -2.88
CA ARG A 15 4.34 -21.56 -3.57
C ARG A 15 5.00 -20.32 -4.12
N VAL A 16 5.83 -19.69 -3.31
CA VAL A 16 6.52 -18.49 -3.75
C VAL A 16 7.40 -18.78 -4.94
N THR A 17 8.14 -19.87 -4.87
CA THR A 17 9.02 -20.26 -5.96
C THR A 17 8.24 -20.53 -7.24
N TYR A 18 7.12 -21.19 -7.09
CA TYR A 18 6.31 -21.52 -8.24
C TYR A 18 5.83 -20.27 -8.97
N LEU A 19 5.37 -19.28 -8.22
CA LEU A 19 4.92 -18.05 -8.83
C LEU A 19 6.03 -17.33 -9.58
N SER A 20 7.22 -17.33 -9.00
CA SER A 20 8.34 -16.71 -9.66
C SER A 20 8.66 -17.40 -10.98
N ALA A 21 8.63 -18.69 -10.96
CA ALA A 21 8.94 -19.46 -12.16
C ALA A 21 7.95 -19.17 -13.26
N SER A 22 6.68 -19.09 -12.94
CA SER A 22 5.68 -18.85 -13.97
C SER A 22 5.84 -17.47 -14.57
N SER A 23 6.20 -16.48 -13.80
CA SER A 23 6.35 -15.16 -14.36
C SER A 23 7.57 -15.08 -15.27
N GLN A 24 8.56 -15.86 -15.03
CA GLN A 24 9.75 -15.85 -15.88
C GLN A 24 9.52 -16.49 -17.23
N THR A 25 8.74 -17.52 -17.26
CA THR A 25 8.54 -18.25 -18.50
C THR A 25 7.83 -17.46 -19.56
N ARG A 26 6.89 -16.65 -19.16
CA ARG A 26 6.08 -15.94 -20.13
C ARG A 26 6.84 -15.09 -21.12
N PRO A 27 7.67 -14.19 -20.66
CA PRO A 27 8.28 -13.25 -21.59
C PRO A 27 9.19 -13.93 -22.61
N ALA A 28 9.82 -14.98 -22.23
CA ALA A 28 10.75 -15.62 -23.13
C ALA A 28 10.03 -16.25 -24.32
N ALA A 29 8.88 -16.78 -24.06
CA ALA A 29 8.23 -17.59 -25.08
C ALA A 29 7.82 -16.82 -26.30
N SER A 30 7.41 -15.61 -26.13
CA SER A 30 6.81 -14.93 -27.25
C SER A 30 7.69 -13.89 -27.89
N ALA A 31 8.85 -13.70 -27.37
CA ALA A 31 9.70 -12.63 -27.87
C ALA A 31 10.07 -12.77 -29.33
N GLY A 32 10.02 -13.94 -29.88
CA GLY A 32 10.51 -14.18 -31.20
C GLY A 32 9.69 -13.64 -32.34
N LYS A 33 8.44 -13.36 -32.11
CA LYS A 33 7.59 -13.04 -33.24
C LYS A 33 7.77 -11.67 -33.85
N GLY A 34 7.97 -10.69 -33.10
CA GLY A 34 8.38 -9.41 -33.63
C GLY A 34 7.34 -8.50 -34.21
N LYS A 35 6.11 -8.87 -34.26
CA LYS A 35 5.10 -7.95 -34.76
C LYS A 35 4.76 -6.91 -33.72
N ARG A 36 4.66 -5.67 -34.16
CA ARG A 36 4.42 -4.60 -33.23
C ARG A 36 3.15 -4.75 -32.44
N LEU A 37 2.05 -5.05 -33.11
CA LEU A 37 0.79 -5.19 -32.43
C LEU A 37 0.78 -6.36 -31.47
N ASN A 38 1.49 -7.39 -31.82
CA ASN A 38 1.54 -8.59 -31.00
C ASN A 38 2.82 -8.71 -30.22
N ASP A 39 3.60 -7.66 -30.19
CA ASP A 39 4.86 -7.66 -29.46
C ASP A 39 4.57 -7.86 -27.98
N PRO A 40 5.09 -8.93 -27.38
CA PRO A 40 4.84 -9.15 -25.95
C PRO A 40 5.38 -8.04 -25.07
N TRP A 41 6.46 -7.43 -25.52
CA TRP A 41 7.05 -6.32 -24.77
C TRP A 41 6.09 -5.13 -24.72
N ALA A 42 5.51 -4.78 -25.87
CA ALA A 42 4.56 -3.68 -25.90
C ALA A 42 3.30 -3.99 -25.11
N CYS A 43 2.81 -5.22 -25.19
CA CYS A 43 1.65 -5.62 -24.42
C CYS A 43 1.93 -5.56 -22.93
N GLN A 44 3.14 -5.94 -22.54
CA GLN A 44 3.52 -5.91 -21.13
C GLN A 44 3.55 -4.49 -20.60
N ILE A 45 4.13 -3.58 -21.39
CA ILE A 45 4.17 -2.17 -21.00
C ILE A 45 2.77 -1.60 -20.89
N GLU A 46 1.91 -1.90 -21.85
CA GLU A 46 0.53 -1.45 -21.81
C GLU A 46 -0.18 -1.97 -20.58
N GLY A 47 0.06 -3.22 -20.22
CA GLY A 47 -0.52 -3.81 -19.03
C GLY A 47 -0.06 -3.09 -17.77
N GLN A 48 1.23 -2.77 -17.71
CA GLN A 48 1.76 -2.06 -16.58
C GLN A 48 1.18 -0.65 -16.48
N VAL A 49 1.05 0.02 -17.61
CA VAL A 49 0.45 1.35 -17.63
C VAL A 49 -0.99 1.29 -17.15
N ALA A 50 -1.75 0.30 -17.63
CA ALA A 50 -3.13 0.16 -17.21
C ALA A 50 -3.24 -0.11 -15.72
N ASP A 51 -2.37 -0.96 -15.19
CA ASP A 51 -2.35 -1.24 -13.76
C ASP A 51 -2.07 0.01 -12.95
N LEU A 52 -1.09 0.79 -13.37
CA LEU A 52 -0.75 2.03 -12.66
C LEU A 52 -1.90 3.02 -12.73
N LYS A 53 -2.54 3.13 -13.87
CA LYS A 53 -3.68 4.04 -14.02
C LYS A 53 -4.85 3.64 -13.13
N ARG A 54 -5.01 2.35 -12.87
CA ARG A 54 -6.05 1.89 -11.95
C ARG A 54 -5.64 2.11 -10.49
N ARG A 55 -4.36 1.91 -10.20
CA ARG A 55 -3.87 1.99 -8.82
C ARG A 55 -3.82 3.41 -8.30
N ILE A 56 -3.46 4.36 -9.14
CA ILE A 56 -3.28 5.73 -8.70
C ILE A 56 -4.55 6.33 -8.09
N PRO A 57 -5.73 6.21 -8.72
CA PRO A 57 -6.94 6.75 -8.09
C PRO A 57 -7.28 6.07 -6.77
N ILE A 58 -7.00 4.77 -6.67
CA ILE A 58 -7.25 4.03 -5.43
C ILE A 58 -6.37 4.55 -4.32
N LEU A 59 -5.08 4.78 -4.62
CA LEU A 59 -4.17 5.33 -3.63
C LEU A 59 -4.61 6.72 -3.18
N LYS A 60 -5.03 7.56 -4.11
CA LYS A 60 -5.50 8.89 -3.76
C LYS A 60 -6.72 8.83 -2.85
N ARG A 61 -7.62 7.90 -3.12
CA ARG A 61 -8.81 7.75 -2.30
C ARG A 61 -8.45 7.25 -0.90
N LEU A 62 -7.54 6.27 -0.82
CA LEU A 62 -7.13 5.76 0.47
C LEU A 62 -6.45 6.85 1.30
N ILE A 63 -5.64 7.68 0.68
CA ILE A 63 -4.99 8.78 1.37
C ILE A 63 -6.05 9.74 1.91
N ALA A 64 -7.02 10.10 1.07
CA ALA A 64 -8.08 11.00 1.50
C ALA A 64 -8.89 10.41 2.65
N ASP A 65 -9.16 9.11 2.60
CA ASP A 65 -9.90 8.45 3.67
C ASP A 65 -9.10 8.45 4.98
N CYS A 66 -7.80 8.17 4.89
CA CYS A 66 -6.94 8.19 6.07
C CYS A 66 -6.87 9.59 6.67
N ASP A 67 -6.72 10.59 5.82
CA ASP A 67 -6.65 11.98 6.29
C ASP A 67 -7.95 12.40 6.96
N ARG A 68 -9.08 12.03 6.37
CA ARG A 68 -10.38 12.37 6.95
C ARG A 68 -10.57 11.69 8.29
N SER A 69 -10.22 10.40 8.36
CA SER A 69 -10.35 9.67 9.61
C SER A 69 -9.43 10.24 10.68
N ALA A 70 -8.23 10.68 10.29
CA ALA A 70 -7.31 11.28 11.24
C ALA A 70 -7.85 12.58 11.80
N VAL A 71 -8.50 13.38 10.95
CA VAL A 71 -9.13 14.63 11.40
C VAL A 71 -10.25 14.33 12.37
N ASP A 72 -11.07 13.32 12.08
CA ASP A 72 -12.15 12.93 12.96
C ASP A 72 -11.62 12.50 14.33
N LEU A 73 -10.55 11.69 14.32
CA LEU A 73 -9.96 11.26 15.59
C LEU A 73 -9.33 12.42 16.33
N ASP A 74 -8.74 13.35 15.61
CA ASP A 74 -8.17 14.54 16.24
C ASP A 74 -9.25 15.33 16.95
N GLN A 75 -10.43 15.44 16.35
CA GLN A 75 -11.55 16.11 16.96
C GLN A 75 -12.02 15.36 18.21
N GLU A 76 -12.01 14.03 18.15
CA GLU A 76 -12.38 13.24 19.33
C GLU A 76 -11.40 13.44 20.48
N VAL A 77 -10.10 13.50 20.16
CA VAL A 77 -9.09 13.78 21.18
C VAL A 77 -9.36 15.13 21.83
N TRP A 78 -9.59 16.12 20.99
CA TRP A 78 -9.84 17.47 21.49
C TRP A 78 -11.08 17.52 22.38
N ASN A 79 -12.15 16.84 21.95
CA ASN A 79 -13.38 16.81 22.74
C ASN A 79 -13.17 16.15 24.10
N GLU A 80 -12.38 15.06 24.11
CA GLU A 80 -12.14 14.37 25.35
C GLU A 80 -11.25 15.19 26.28
N GLU A 81 -10.25 15.83 25.71
CA GLU A 81 -9.39 16.73 26.51
C GLU A 81 -10.20 17.88 27.10
N ASP A 82 -11.08 18.44 26.30
CA ASP A 82 -11.92 19.55 26.78
C ASP A 82 -12.88 19.09 27.85
N ARG A 83 -13.38 17.87 27.72
CA ARG A 83 -14.30 17.31 28.70
C ARG A 83 -13.63 17.16 30.05
N PHE A 84 -12.38 16.76 30.11
CA PHE A 84 -11.63 16.58 31.34
C PHE A 84 -10.82 17.80 31.70
N LYS A 85 -10.77 18.80 30.83
CA LYS A 85 -10.01 20.02 31.05
C LYS A 85 -8.51 19.76 31.24
N ILE A 86 -8.01 18.70 30.63
CA ILE A 86 -6.59 18.34 30.69
C ILE A 86 -6.12 18.18 29.25
N HIS A 87 -5.20 19.03 28.84
CA HIS A 87 -4.69 19.01 27.46
C HIS A 87 -3.26 18.54 27.35
N ASP A 88 -2.61 18.30 28.47
CA ASP A 88 -1.21 17.86 28.50
C ASP A 88 -1.16 16.34 28.54
N PRO A 89 -0.68 15.69 27.46
CA PRO A 89 -0.61 14.22 27.46
C PRO A 89 0.31 13.65 28.54
N ALA A 90 1.21 14.46 29.07
CA ALA A 90 2.10 13.99 30.13
C ALA A 90 1.46 14.04 31.51
N HIS A 91 0.28 14.65 31.62
CA HIS A 91 -0.41 14.75 32.89
C HIS A 91 -0.88 13.38 33.34
N CYS A 92 -0.72 13.07 34.64
CA CYS A 92 -1.05 11.75 35.15
C CYS A 92 -2.54 11.43 35.05
N ALA A 93 -3.39 12.44 35.01
CA ALA A 93 -4.84 12.26 34.91
C ALA A 93 -5.35 12.41 33.47
N TYR A 94 -4.48 12.41 32.50
CA TYR A 94 -4.88 12.54 31.11
C TYR A 94 -5.78 11.37 30.71
N PRO A 95 -6.89 11.64 29.99
CA PRO A 95 -7.83 10.57 29.69
C PRO A 95 -7.22 9.46 28.86
N THR A 96 -7.44 8.23 29.28
CA THR A 96 -6.92 7.07 28.57
C THR A 96 -7.49 6.98 27.16
N TYR A 97 -8.76 7.31 27.03
CA TYR A 97 -9.41 7.28 25.73
C TYR A 97 -8.75 8.28 24.76
N ALA A 98 -8.46 9.48 25.24
CA ALA A 98 -7.79 10.47 24.39
C ALA A 98 -6.41 9.98 23.95
N LYS A 99 -5.71 9.34 24.88
CA LYS A 99 -4.37 8.81 24.57
C LYS A 99 -4.45 7.73 23.51
N ALA A 100 -5.38 6.80 23.64
CA ALA A 100 -5.55 5.73 22.68
C ALA A 100 -5.99 6.26 21.32
N THR A 101 -6.90 7.22 21.33
CA THR A 101 -7.40 7.82 20.11
C THR A 101 -6.31 8.61 19.39
N ALA A 102 -5.47 9.31 20.15
CA ALA A 102 -4.34 10.02 19.57
C ALA A 102 -3.36 9.07 18.90
N SER A 103 -3.13 7.89 19.50
CA SER A 103 -2.27 6.89 18.89
C SER A 103 -2.84 6.40 17.57
N ARG A 104 -4.13 6.17 17.52
CA ARG A 104 -4.78 5.76 16.27
C ARG A 104 -4.67 6.85 15.22
N ARG A 105 -4.89 8.09 15.60
CA ARG A 105 -4.75 9.21 14.70
C ARG A 105 -3.35 9.26 14.12
N ASP A 106 -2.34 9.10 14.97
CA ASP A 106 -0.96 9.14 14.52
C ASP A 106 -0.63 7.98 13.59
N ASN A 107 -1.20 6.81 13.87
CA ASN A 107 -1.03 5.65 12.97
C ASN A 107 -1.66 5.90 11.61
N LEU A 108 -2.83 6.53 11.59
CA LEU A 108 -3.47 6.86 10.32
C LEU A 108 -2.65 7.88 9.53
N ARG A 109 -2.08 8.85 10.21
CA ARG A 109 -1.23 9.83 9.55
C ARG A 109 0.01 9.17 8.96
N ARG A 110 0.59 8.25 9.69
CA ARG A 110 1.74 7.50 9.18
C ARG A 110 1.36 6.67 7.97
N SER A 111 0.22 6.01 8.04
CA SER A 111 -0.27 5.25 6.90
C SER A 111 -0.50 6.12 5.68
N ALA A 112 -1.06 7.31 5.88
CA ALA A 112 -1.27 8.24 4.79
C ALA A 112 0.06 8.66 4.17
N ASP A 113 1.07 8.90 4.98
CA ASP A 113 2.38 9.27 4.47
C ASP A 113 3.01 8.14 3.66
N GLU A 114 2.86 6.90 4.12
CA GLU A 114 3.34 5.76 3.38
C GLU A 114 2.62 5.62 2.04
N LEU A 115 1.31 5.82 2.06
CA LEU A 115 0.54 5.76 0.83
C LEU A 115 0.93 6.88 -0.13
N ARG A 116 1.25 8.05 0.39
CA ARG A 116 1.73 9.15 -0.45
C ARG A 116 3.05 8.80 -1.12
N ALA A 117 3.92 8.10 -0.41
CA ALA A 117 5.17 7.65 -0.99
C ALA A 117 4.91 6.63 -2.11
N HIS A 118 3.98 5.72 -1.89
CA HIS A 118 3.61 4.76 -2.92
C HIS A 118 2.98 5.45 -4.12
N LEU A 119 2.15 6.44 -3.87
CA LEU A 119 1.53 7.20 -4.95
C LEU A 119 2.58 7.92 -5.79
N ALA A 120 3.54 8.54 -5.14
CA ALA A 120 4.60 9.23 -5.86
C ALA A 120 5.37 8.27 -6.75
N LYS A 121 5.67 7.08 -6.23
CA LYS A 121 6.37 6.08 -7.02
C LYS A 121 5.53 5.60 -8.19
N ALA A 122 4.24 5.41 -7.98
CA ALA A 122 3.36 4.97 -9.05
C ALA A 122 3.24 6.03 -10.14
N GLU A 123 3.13 7.28 -9.75
CA GLU A 123 3.05 8.37 -10.71
C GLU A 123 4.35 8.51 -11.50
N GLN A 124 5.47 8.36 -10.82
CA GLN A 124 6.76 8.42 -11.49
C GLN A 124 6.92 7.26 -12.46
N ALA A 125 6.55 6.07 -12.03
CA ALA A 125 6.63 4.91 -12.90
C ALA A 125 5.74 5.07 -14.13
N LEU A 126 4.56 5.62 -13.95
CA LEU A 126 3.66 5.85 -15.08
C LEU A 126 4.25 6.87 -16.05
N GLN A 127 4.85 7.90 -15.51
CA GLN A 127 5.46 8.92 -16.36
C GLN A 127 6.62 8.33 -17.17
N GLU A 128 7.45 7.51 -16.53
CA GLU A 128 8.58 6.89 -17.20
C GLU A 128 8.11 5.95 -18.30
N LEU A 129 7.09 5.15 -18.03
CA LEU A 129 6.56 4.25 -19.04
C LEU A 129 5.89 5.00 -20.17
N GLY A 130 5.23 6.11 -19.84
CA GLY A 130 4.59 6.93 -20.85
C GLY A 130 5.59 7.56 -21.79
N GLU A 131 6.75 7.90 -21.29
CA GLU A 131 7.79 8.49 -22.11
C GLU A 131 8.40 7.47 -23.08
N GLU A 132 8.43 6.23 -22.67
CA GLU A 132 8.96 5.18 -23.54
C GLU A 132 8.04 4.84 -24.69
N VAL A 133 6.78 5.10 -24.53
CA VAL A 133 5.79 4.84 -25.56
C VAL A 133 5.71 6.00 -26.52
#